data_ff72677c3bab5a55a91a783ea96e3659
#
_entry.id   ff72677c3bab5a55a91a783ea96e3659
#
_cell.length_a   1.000
_cell.length_b   1.000
_cell.length_c   1.000
_cell.angle_alpha   90.00
_cell.angle_beta   90.00
_cell.angle_gamma   90.00
#
_symmetry.space_group_name_H-M   'P 1'
#
loop_
_entity.id
_entity.type
_entity.pdbx_description
1 polymer ?
#
loop_
_entity_poly.entity_id
_entity_poly.type
_entity_poly.pdbx_seq_one_letter_code
_entity_poly.pdbx_strand_id
1 'polypeptide(L)'
;MLHRGLIEWYEQNHRILPWRETEDPYKIWISEIILQQTRVVQGMEYYHRFIHRFPDIHSLSSASEDEVLLYWQGLGYYSRARNLHKAAQLMRDHEMFKLNNNNINNVATESTPSVAKGKTSELLNSEQIFSALKSMPGVGDYTAGAIASFAFDLPYPALDGNVYRVLSRLYDCEIAFDTTEGKKHFRKLAEELLDREHPRLFNSAIMELGALVCLPTSPMCSECPLNTWCEALAHNTVELLPVRKPRPKVRDRYLEYTIYITPERTTLIHQRKGNDIWKHLWEFVETTSVDFKNDNIDNLRPNQHPRAPKGSNSTQHYTTLHHSTQPQAISLTHVLSHQKLHARFVIKNVSELPDIPDTLVVSLNDLDNYAFSRLTLKAIEFLAQR
;
A
#
# COMPACT_ATOMS: atom_id res chain seq x y z
N MET A 1 26.43 -17.04 14.84
CA MET A 1 25.82 -16.70 16.17
C MET A 1 24.69 -15.70 16.02
N LEU A 2 24.84 -14.58 15.29
CA LEU A 2 23.81 -13.56 15.10
C LEU A 2 22.56 -14.12 14.41
N HIS A 3 22.70 -14.80 13.25
CA HIS A 3 21.59 -15.41 12.51
C HIS A 3 20.80 -16.39 13.40
N ARG A 4 21.50 -17.26 14.11
CA ARG A 4 20.86 -18.26 14.98
C ARG A 4 20.01 -17.61 16.06
N GLY A 5 20.52 -16.63 16.80
CA GLY A 5 19.76 -15.93 17.84
C GLY A 5 18.54 -15.19 17.29
N LEU A 6 18.64 -14.59 16.09
CA LEU A 6 17.52 -13.93 15.42
C LEU A 6 16.45 -14.93 14.98
N ILE A 7 16.85 -16.08 14.42
CA ILE A 7 15.92 -17.12 13.95
C ILE A 7 15.22 -17.79 15.14
N GLU A 8 15.97 -18.19 16.20
CA GLU A 8 15.37 -18.78 17.41
C GLU A 8 14.36 -17.83 18.07
N TRP A 9 14.66 -16.53 18.10
CA TRP A 9 13.70 -15.52 18.56
C TRP A 9 12.45 -15.46 17.67
N TYR A 10 12.62 -15.45 16.35
CA TYR A 10 11.52 -15.38 15.40
C TYR A 10 10.56 -16.57 15.53
N GLU A 11 11.09 -17.78 15.64
CA GLU A 11 10.30 -19.01 15.79
C GLU A 11 9.37 -18.96 17.01
N GLN A 12 9.79 -18.27 18.08
CA GLN A 12 9.03 -18.16 19.32
C GLN A 12 8.08 -16.95 19.39
N ASN A 13 8.31 -15.91 18.57
CA ASN A 13 7.66 -14.62 18.76
C ASN A 13 6.93 -14.09 17.53
N HIS A 14 7.03 -14.74 16.35
CA HIS A 14 6.43 -14.23 15.13
C HIS A 14 4.90 -14.24 15.17
N ARG A 15 4.29 -13.25 14.48
CA ARG A 15 2.85 -13.22 14.26
C ARG A 15 2.46 -14.20 13.17
N ILE A 16 1.34 -14.89 13.37
CA ILE A 16 0.73 -15.73 12.33
C ILE A 16 0.11 -14.81 11.26
N LEU A 17 0.65 -14.85 10.04
CA LEU A 17 0.22 -14.03 8.92
C LEU A 17 -0.05 -14.94 7.71
N PRO A 18 -1.24 -14.87 7.06
CA PRO A 18 -1.62 -15.80 6.00
C PRO A 18 -0.63 -15.91 4.84
N TRP A 19 0.05 -14.80 4.55
CA TRP A 19 1.08 -14.72 3.49
C TRP A 19 2.45 -15.23 3.93
N ARG A 20 2.63 -15.58 5.20
CA ARG A 20 3.81 -16.27 5.73
C ARG A 20 3.61 -17.79 5.83
N GLU A 21 2.34 -18.23 5.83
CA GLU A 21 1.94 -19.64 5.88
C GLU A 21 1.85 -20.28 4.46
N THR A 22 2.29 -19.58 3.43
CA THR A 22 2.23 -20.04 2.04
C THR A 22 3.54 -19.75 1.31
N GLU A 23 3.84 -20.58 0.31
CA GLU A 23 4.93 -20.37 -0.66
C GLU A 23 4.39 -20.00 -2.05
N ASP A 24 3.08 -19.85 -2.18
CA ASP A 24 2.43 -19.46 -3.42
C ASP A 24 2.89 -18.05 -3.86
N PRO A 25 3.63 -17.92 -4.97
CA PRO A 25 4.20 -16.66 -5.41
C PRO A 25 3.14 -15.60 -5.72
N TYR A 26 1.94 -16.02 -6.15
CA TYR A 26 0.84 -15.11 -6.39
C TYR A 26 0.32 -14.51 -5.07
N LYS A 27 0.04 -15.34 -4.07
CA LYS A 27 -0.48 -14.90 -2.77
C LYS A 27 0.50 -14.02 -2.02
N ILE A 28 1.79 -14.36 -2.08
CA ILE A 28 2.88 -13.55 -1.52
C ILE A 28 2.96 -12.20 -2.24
N TRP A 29 2.94 -12.19 -3.58
CA TRP A 29 2.94 -10.96 -4.36
C TRP A 29 1.76 -10.04 -4.01
N ILE A 30 0.53 -10.58 -3.93
CA ILE A 30 -0.65 -9.79 -3.53
C ILE A 30 -0.43 -9.16 -2.15
N SER A 31 0.05 -9.92 -1.17
CA SER A 31 0.30 -9.38 0.17
C SER A 31 1.34 -8.26 0.16
N GLU A 32 2.45 -8.45 -0.56
CA GLU A 32 3.52 -7.46 -0.63
C GLU A 32 3.05 -6.13 -1.27
N ILE A 33 2.17 -6.19 -2.27
CA ILE A 33 1.60 -4.98 -2.88
C ILE A 33 0.56 -4.31 -1.96
N ILE A 34 -0.31 -5.08 -1.30
CA ILE A 34 -1.30 -4.54 -0.34
C ILE A 34 -0.59 -3.86 0.83
N LEU A 35 0.48 -4.45 1.35
CA LEU A 35 1.19 -3.96 2.53
C LEU A 35 2.13 -2.77 2.25
N GLN A 36 2.37 -2.41 0.99
CA GLN A 36 3.08 -1.16 0.68
C GLN A 36 2.36 0.03 1.32
N GLN A 37 2.96 0.66 2.32
CA GLN A 37 2.40 1.81 3.05
C GLN A 37 1.04 1.55 3.74
N THR A 38 0.68 0.28 3.95
CA THR A 38 -0.53 -0.16 4.65
C THR A 38 -0.13 -0.96 5.89
N ARG A 39 -0.77 -0.69 7.04
CA ARG A 39 -0.52 -1.44 8.28
C ARG A 39 -1.07 -2.86 8.15
N VAL A 40 -0.40 -3.84 8.74
CA VAL A 40 -0.80 -5.26 8.71
C VAL A 40 -2.25 -5.46 9.10
N VAL A 41 -2.71 -4.86 10.21
CA VAL A 41 -4.10 -4.98 10.68
C VAL A 41 -5.11 -4.53 9.62
N GLN A 42 -4.86 -3.42 8.95
CA GLN A 42 -5.73 -2.95 7.85
C GLN A 42 -5.57 -3.84 6.61
N GLY A 43 -4.34 -4.23 6.27
CA GLY A 43 -4.04 -5.03 5.07
C GLY A 43 -4.64 -6.43 5.11
N MET A 44 -4.83 -7.01 6.31
CA MET A 44 -5.35 -8.36 6.50
C MET A 44 -6.74 -8.55 5.88
N GLU A 45 -7.68 -7.66 6.20
CA GLU A 45 -9.05 -7.71 5.66
C GLU A 45 -9.06 -7.58 4.13
N TYR A 46 -8.26 -6.63 3.60
CA TYR A 46 -8.14 -6.44 2.16
C TYR A 46 -7.50 -7.64 1.47
N TYR A 47 -6.49 -8.25 2.07
CA TYR A 47 -5.87 -9.46 1.53
C TYR A 47 -6.86 -10.60 1.41
N HIS A 48 -7.62 -10.91 2.47
CA HIS A 48 -8.62 -11.98 2.42
C HIS A 48 -9.69 -11.72 1.37
N ARG A 49 -10.24 -10.50 1.32
CA ARG A 49 -11.25 -10.11 0.34
C ARG A 49 -10.71 -10.19 -1.09
N PHE A 50 -9.48 -9.75 -1.30
CA PHE A 50 -8.84 -9.73 -2.62
C PHE A 50 -8.54 -11.16 -3.12
N ILE A 51 -7.94 -12.01 -2.28
CA ILE A 51 -7.65 -13.41 -2.63
C ILE A 51 -8.94 -14.23 -2.79
N HIS A 52 -10.00 -13.94 -2.03
CA HIS A 52 -11.29 -14.59 -2.23
C HIS A 52 -11.88 -14.32 -3.62
N ARG A 53 -11.80 -13.06 -4.08
CA ARG A 53 -12.32 -12.68 -5.41
C ARG A 53 -11.37 -13.06 -6.55
N PHE A 54 -10.09 -12.92 -6.33
CA PHE A 54 -9.03 -13.20 -7.30
C PHE A 54 -8.06 -14.25 -6.71
N PRO A 55 -8.45 -15.54 -6.72
CA PRO A 55 -7.67 -16.59 -6.07
C PRO A 55 -6.34 -16.90 -6.76
N ASP A 56 -6.19 -16.52 -8.01
CA ASP A 56 -5.01 -16.76 -8.84
C ASP A 56 -4.79 -15.63 -9.87
N ILE A 57 -3.65 -15.69 -10.56
CA ILE A 57 -3.24 -14.70 -11.55
C ILE A 57 -4.19 -14.65 -12.77
N HIS A 58 -4.83 -15.76 -13.12
CA HIS A 58 -5.75 -15.83 -14.26
C HIS A 58 -7.03 -15.08 -13.96
N SER A 59 -7.61 -15.27 -12.78
CA SER A 59 -8.81 -14.56 -12.32
C SER A 59 -8.54 -13.06 -12.23
N LEU A 60 -7.37 -12.63 -11.70
CA LEU A 60 -6.98 -11.24 -11.63
C LEU A 60 -6.74 -10.63 -13.01
N SER A 61 -6.02 -11.31 -13.90
CA SER A 61 -5.69 -10.80 -15.24
C SER A 61 -6.90 -10.68 -16.16
N SER A 62 -7.94 -11.49 -15.94
CA SER A 62 -9.19 -11.53 -16.72
C SER A 62 -10.24 -10.55 -16.20
N ALA A 63 -10.10 -10.01 -15.01
CA ALA A 63 -10.99 -9.00 -14.44
C ALA A 63 -10.90 -7.68 -15.19
N SER A 64 -11.92 -6.82 -15.06
CA SER A 64 -11.83 -5.43 -15.50
C SER A 64 -11.00 -4.60 -14.51
N GLU A 65 -10.36 -3.52 -14.99
CA GLU A 65 -9.64 -2.60 -14.10
C GLU A 65 -10.59 -1.98 -13.06
N ASP A 66 -11.83 -1.66 -13.44
CA ASP A 66 -12.84 -1.11 -12.53
C ASP A 66 -13.17 -2.08 -11.39
N GLU A 67 -13.29 -3.36 -11.69
CA GLU A 67 -13.51 -4.37 -10.66
C GLU A 67 -12.33 -4.48 -9.70
N VAL A 68 -11.10 -4.49 -10.21
CA VAL A 68 -9.88 -4.49 -9.38
C VAL A 68 -9.81 -3.25 -8.50
N LEU A 69 -10.14 -2.07 -9.03
CA LEU A 69 -10.19 -0.82 -8.28
C LEU A 69 -11.28 -0.83 -7.20
N LEU A 70 -12.42 -1.46 -7.47
CA LEU A 70 -13.51 -1.62 -6.50
C LEU A 70 -13.08 -2.46 -5.29
N TYR A 71 -12.41 -3.60 -5.52
CA TYR A 71 -11.86 -4.44 -4.44
C TYR A 71 -10.68 -3.78 -3.70
N TRP A 72 -10.04 -2.78 -4.33
CA TRP A 72 -8.96 -1.97 -3.72
C TRP A 72 -9.46 -0.73 -2.99
N GLN A 73 -10.74 -0.40 -3.13
CA GLN A 73 -11.34 0.82 -2.59
C GLN A 73 -11.08 0.97 -1.08
N GLY A 74 -10.55 2.15 -0.70
CA GLY A 74 -10.23 2.47 0.71
C GLY A 74 -8.78 2.23 1.12
N LEU A 75 -7.99 1.40 0.38
CA LEU A 75 -6.56 1.21 0.67
C LEU A 75 -5.69 2.44 0.31
N GLY A 76 -6.13 3.23 -0.67
CA GLY A 76 -5.35 4.33 -1.21
C GLY A 76 -4.21 3.89 -2.13
N TYR A 77 -3.45 4.87 -2.67
CA TYR A 77 -2.36 4.60 -3.63
C TYR A 77 -2.80 3.66 -4.77
N TYR A 78 -3.89 4.00 -5.43
CA TYR A 78 -4.56 3.18 -6.44
C TYR A 78 -3.69 2.82 -7.66
N SER A 79 -2.58 3.53 -7.88
CA SER A 79 -1.57 3.12 -8.85
C SER A 79 -1.01 1.72 -8.58
N ARG A 80 -1.01 1.27 -7.30
CA ARG A 80 -0.61 -0.11 -6.94
C ARG A 80 -1.58 -1.12 -7.55
N ALA A 81 -2.89 -0.89 -7.41
CA ALA A 81 -3.91 -1.77 -7.98
C ALA A 81 -3.83 -1.84 -9.50
N ARG A 82 -3.68 -0.70 -10.18
CA ARG A 82 -3.53 -0.65 -11.65
C ARG A 82 -2.25 -1.36 -12.12
N ASN A 83 -1.13 -1.13 -11.42
CA ASN A 83 0.13 -1.80 -11.73
C ASN A 83 0.04 -3.30 -11.47
N LEU A 84 -0.61 -3.70 -10.36
CA LEU A 84 -0.86 -5.11 -10.02
C LEU A 84 -1.67 -5.79 -11.13
N HIS A 85 -2.77 -5.19 -11.56
CA HIS A 85 -3.62 -5.70 -12.64
C HIS A 85 -2.86 -5.81 -13.98
N LYS A 86 -2.14 -4.73 -14.35
CA LYS A 86 -1.30 -4.74 -15.55
C LYS A 86 -0.19 -5.81 -15.49
N ALA A 87 0.43 -5.97 -14.33
CA ALA A 87 1.44 -7.01 -14.12
C ALA A 87 0.82 -8.42 -14.25
N ALA A 88 -0.38 -8.64 -13.70
CA ALA A 88 -1.10 -9.91 -13.85
C ALA A 88 -1.38 -10.23 -15.32
N GLN A 89 -1.80 -9.24 -16.12
CA GLN A 89 -2.01 -9.41 -17.55
C GLN A 89 -0.74 -9.77 -18.32
N LEU A 90 0.41 -9.15 -17.96
CA LEU A 90 1.69 -9.43 -18.60
C LEU A 90 2.29 -10.78 -18.21
N MET A 91 2.05 -11.22 -16.98
CA MET A 91 2.70 -12.38 -16.37
C MET A 91 1.78 -13.60 -16.26
N ARG A 92 0.56 -13.54 -16.81
CA ARG A 92 -0.47 -14.58 -16.68
C ARG A 92 0.03 -15.97 -17.01
N ASP A 93 0.80 -16.08 -18.10
CA ASP A 93 1.28 -17.35 -18.63
C ASP A 93 2.75 -17.62 -18.26
N HIS A 94 3.35 -16.77 -17.41
CA HIS A 94 4.76 -16.93 -17.01
C HIS A 94 4.95 -18.12 -16.07
N GLU A 95 5.99 -18.93 -16.33
CA GLU A 95 6.26 -20.19 -15.65
C GLU A 95 6.35 -20.07 -14.13
N MET A 96 6.87 -18.97 -13.57
CA MET A 96 6.98 -18.80 -12.13
C MET A 96 5.64 -18.81 -11.38
N PHE A 97 4.52 -18.47 -12.03
CA PHE A 97 3.17 -18.55 -11.45
C PHE A 97 2.47 -19.89 -11.73
N LYS A 98 3.07 -20.75 -12.54
CA LYS A 98 2.63 -22.14 -12.78
C LYS A 98 3.26 -23.13 -11.79
N LEU A 99 4.29 -22.70 -11.05
CA LEU A 99 4.94 -23.52 -10.03
C LEU A 99 4.00 -23.64 -8.83
N ASN A 100 3.32 -24.78 -8.72
CA ASN A 100 2.56 -25.17 -7.53
C ASN A 100 3.53 -25.63 -6.44
N ASN A 101 3.12 -25.60 -5.16
CA ASN A 101 3.90 -26.00 -3.98
C ASN A 101 4.63 -27.35 -4.09
N ASN A 102 4.19 -28.24 -5.00
CA ASN A 102 4.82 -29.54 -5.24
C ASN A 102 6.04 -29.46 -6.19
N ASN A 103 6.31 -28.32 -6.83
CA ASN A 103 7.38 -28.16 -7.83
C ASN A 103 8.47 -27.16 -7.41
N ILE A 104 8.35 -26.49 -6.29
CA ILE A 104 9.32 -25.46 -5.82
C ILE A 104 10.68 -26.10 -5.50
N ASN A 105 10.70 -27.37 -5.06
CA ASN A 105 11.95 -28.11 -4.79
C ASN A 105 12.81 -28.39 -6.04
N ASN A 106 12.33 -28.00 -7.22
CA ASN A 106 13.03 -28.17 -8.50
C ASN A 106 13.65 -26.85 -9.04
N VAL A 107 13.65 -25.77 -8.26
CA VAL A 107 14.46 -24.58 -8.60
C VAL A 107 15.91 -24.97 -8.37
N ALA A 108 16.68 -25.07 -9.46
CA ALA A 108 18.08 -25.49 -9.40
C ALA A 108 18.91 -24.47 -8.56
N THR A 109 19.26 -24.84 -7.36
CA THR A 109 20.40 -24.24 -6.67
C THR A 109 21.67 -24.73 -7.33
N GLU A 110 22.62 -23.83 -7.64
CA GLU A 110 23.83 -24.08 -8.45
C GLU A 110 24.79 -25.16 -7.91
N SER A 111 24.38 -26.04 -7.00
CA SER A 111 25.31 -26.93 -6.29
C SER A 111 25.06 -28.42 -6.39
N THR A 112 24.27 -28.96 -7.35
CA THR A 112 24.27 -30.41 -7.58
C THR A 112 23.95 -30.81 -9.03
N PRO A 113 24.87 -31.48 -9.76
CA PRO A 113 24.52 -32.16 -10.99
C PRO A 113 24.01 -33.56 -10.67
N SER A 114 22.69 -33.79 -10.66
CA SER A 114 22.15 -35.14 -10.74
C SER A 114 21.10 -35.24 -11.82
N VAL A 115 21.40 -36.12 -12.73
CA VAL A 115 20.68 -36.51 -13.94
C VAL A 115 19.35 -37.18 -13.61
N ALA A 116 18.22 -36.58 -14.03
CA ALA A 116 17.01 -37.32 -14.32
C ALA A 116 16.41 -36.79 -15.63
N LYS A 117 16.54 -37.60 -16.69
CA LYS A 117 15.93 -37.38 -18.01
C LYS A 117 14.41 -37.62 -17.93
N GLY A 118 13.61 -36.57 -18.17
CA GLY A 118 12.18 -36.70 -18.40
C GLY A 118 11.52 -35.34 -18.54
N LYS A 119 11.24 -34.86 -19.78
CA LYS A 119 10.50 -33.68 -20.20
C LYS A 119 10.78 -32.40 -19.39
N THR A 120 11.82 -31.70 -19.79
CA THR A 120 12.25 -30.40 -19.30
C THR A 120 11.26 -29.31 -19.70
N SER A 121 10.37 -28.90 -18.80
CA SER A 121 10.11 -27.47 -18.66
C SER A 121 11.43 -26.89 -18.18
N GLU A 122 12.04 -25.93 -18.91
CA GLU A 122 13.28 -25.27 -18.49
C GLU A 122 13.03 -24.64 -17.12
N LEU A 123 13.68 -25.18 -16.09
CA LEU A 123 13.60 -24.65 -14.73
C LEU A 123 14.26 -23.27 -14.73
N LEU A 124 13.50 -22.24 -14.36
CA LEU A 124 14.01 -20.89 -14.21
C LEU A 124 15.10 -20.85 -13.15
N ASN A 125 16.25 -20.27 -13.47
CA ASN A 125 17.28 -20.03 -12.48
C ASN A 125 16.95 -18.79 -11.62
N SER A 126 17.72 -18.60 -10.53
CA SER A 126 17.55 -17.51 -9.56
C SER A 126 17.54 -16.12 -10.22
N GLU A 127 18.43 -15.87 -11.17
CA GLU A 127 18.55 -14.58 -11.88
C GLU A 127 17.35 -14.35 -12.81
N GLN A 128 16.87 -15.39 -13.49
CA GLN A 128 15.71 -15.31 -14.37
C GLN A 128 14.45 -15.00 -13.57
N ILE A 129 14.22 -15.64 -12.42
CA ILE A 129 13.09 -15.34 -11.52
C ILE A 129 13.18 -13.89 -11.04
N PHE A 130 14.32 -13.46 -10.51
CA PHE A 130 14.48 -12.11 -10.01
C PHE A 130 14.31 -11.05 -11.11
N SER A 131 14.86 -11.29 -12.31
CA SER A 131 14.71 -10.41 -13.47
C SER A 131 13.25 -10.32 -13.93
N ALA A 132 12.53 -11.44 -13.97
CA ALA A 132 11.10 -11.46 -14.29
C ALA A 132 10.29 -10.66 -13.27
N LEU A 133 10.53 -10.84 -11.97
CA LEU A 133 9.90 -10.06 -10.91
C LEU A 133 10.16 -8.55 -11.07
N LYS A 134 11.40 -8.17 -11.38
CA LYS A 134 11.78 -6.77 -11.60
C LYS A 134 11.13 -6.14 -12.84
N SER A 135 10.76 -6.94 -13.84
CA SER A 135 10.07 -6.46 -15.04
C SER A 135 8.59 -6.16 -14.81
N MET A 136 8.01 -6.62 -13.70
CA MET A 136 6.60 -6.44 -13.39
C MET A 136 6.29 -4.99 -13.00
N PRO A 137 5.27 -4.36 -13.59
CA PRO A 137 4.81 -3.04 -13.19
C PRO A 137 4.54 -2.93 -11.69
N GLY A 138 5.12 -1.93 -11.03
CA GLY A 138 4.95 -1.68 -9.60
C GLY A 138 5.81 -2.54 -8.66
N VAL A 139 6.64 -3.44 -9.21
CA VAL A 139 7.60 -4.26 -8.45
C VAL A 139 8.97 -3.58 -8.46
N GLY A 140 9.35 -3.04 -7.31
CA GLY A 140 10.68 -2.48 -7.07
C GLY A 140 11.65 -3.51 -6.48
N ASP A 141 12.89 -3.07 -6.15
CA ASP A 141 13.93 -3.94 -5.58
C ASP A 141 13.48 -4.66 -4.32
N TYR A 142 12.81 -3.94 -3.41
CA TYR A 142 12.22 -4.52 -2.21
C TYR A 142 11.23 -5.65 -2.52
N THR A 143 10.20 -5.32 -3.32
CA THR A 143 9.12 -6.28 -3.61
C THR A 143 9.65 -7.50 -4.38
N ALA A 144 10.60 -7.29 -5.32
CA ALA A 144 11.24 -8.40 -6.02
C ALA A 144 12.04 -9.28 -5.06
N GLY A 145 12.84 -8.68 -4.16
CA GLY A 145 13.61 -9.42 -3.16
C GLY A 145 12.72 -10.19 -2.18
N ALA A 146 11.62 -9.56 -1.74
CA ALA A 146 10.65 -10.19 -0.84
C ALA A 146 9.98 -11.41 -1.51
N ILE A 147 9.47 -11.25 -2.74
CA ILE A 147 8.84 -12.37 -3.46
C ILE A 147 9.87 -13.46 -3.76
N ALA A 148 11.07 -13.11 -4.25
CA ALA A 148 12.13 -14.06 -4.54
C ALA A 148 12.52 -14.89 -3.29
N SER A 149 12.62 -14.23 -2.14
CA SER A 149 12.94 -14.90 -0.88
C SER A 149 11.76 -15.70 -0.33
N PHE A 150 10.57 -15.08 -0.21
CA PHE A 150 9.44 -15.72 0.47
C PHE A 150 8.78 -16.84 -0.35
N ALA A 151 8.71 -16.70 -1.67
CA ALA A 151 8.09 -17.70 -2.53
C ALA A 151 9.07 -18.78 -3.01
N PHE A 152 10.32 -18.41 -3.27
CA PHE A 152 11.28 -19.29 -3.94
C PHE A 152 12.51 -19.61 -3.09
N ASP A 153 12.58 -19.11 -1.86
CA ASP A 153 13.72 -19.23 -0.93
C ASP A 153 15.08 -18.83 -1.54
N LEU A 154 15.03 -17.81 -2.44
CA LEU A 154 16.21 -17.31 -3.13
C LEU A 154 16.95 -16.26 -2.28
N PRO A 155 18.30 -16.20 -2.35
CA PRO A 155 19.12 -15.37 -1.47
C PRO A 155 19.12 -13.88 -1.86
N TYR A 156 17.93 -13.28 -1.88
CA TYR A 156 17.74 -11.85 -2.09
C TYR A 156 17.24 -11.18 -0.82
N PRO A 157 17.84 -10.06 -0.38
CA PRO A 157 17.40 -9.34 0.79
C PRO A 157 16.12 -8.57 0.53
N ALA A 158 15.22 -8.54 1.53
CA ALA A 158 13.96 -7.77 1.53
C ALA A 158 14.09 -6.56 2.46
N LEU A 159 14.37 -5.36 1.90
CA LEU A 159 14.61 -4.14 2.68
C LEU A 159 13.36 -3.25 2.74
N ASP A 160 12.50 -3.50 3.73
CA ASP A 160 11.39 -2.61 4.08
C ASP A 160 11.82 -1.51 5.08
N GLY A 161 10.88 -0.66 5.49
CA GLY A 161 11.14 0.37 6.48
C GLY A 161 11.59 -0.16 7.85
N ASN A 162 11.20 -1.38 8.20
CA ASN A 162 11.63 -2.04 9.43
C ASN A 162 13.09 -2.50 9.32
N VAL A 163 13.43 -3.16 8.22
CA VAL A 163 14.80 -3.63 7.97
C VAL A 163 15.78 -2.47 7.86
N TYR A 164 15.43 -1.37 7.16
CA TYR A 164 16.27 -0.16 7.16
C TYR A 164 16.55 0.35 8.57
N ARG A 165 15.56 0.36 9.46
CA ARG A 165 15.73 0.80 10.85
C ARG A 165 16.61 -0.16 11.65
N VAL A 166 16.37 -1.46 11.52
CA VAL A 166 17.20 -2.47 12.19
C VAL A 166 18.65 -2.35 11.75
N LEU A 167 18.92 -2.31 10.45
CA LEU A 167 20.28 -2.20 9.91
C LEU A 167 20.94 -0.86 10.29
N SER A 168 20.21 0.27 10.23
CA SER A 168 20.75 1.56 10.68
C SER A 168 21.25 1.50 12.12
N ARG A 169 20.48 0.87 13.01
CA ARG A 169 20.84 0.76 14.42
C ARG A 169 21.90 -0.32 14.67
N LEU A 170 21.80 -1.45 13.99
CA LEU A 170 22.75 -2.56 14.15
C LEU A 170 24.19 -2.12 13.80
N TYR A 171 24.33 -1.31 12.75
CA TYR A 171 25.63 -0.82 12.25
C TYR A 171 25.90 0.66 12.58
N ASP A 172 25.12 1.28 13.45
CA ASP A 172 25.20 2.70 13.80
C ASP A 172 25.35 3.64 12.60
N CYS A 173 24.55 3.39 11.55
CA CYS A 173 24.70 4.03 10.24
C CYS A 173 23.83 5.29 10.12
N GLU A 174 24.47 6.46 9.98
CA GLU A 174 23.84 7.77 9.85
C GLU A 174 23.47 8.15 8.40
N ILE A 175 23.76 7.29 7.43
CA ILE A 175 23.40 7.55 6.02
C ILE A 175 21.88 7.54 5.87
N ALA A 176 21.30 8.60 5.28
CA ALA A 176 19.86 8.67 5.06
C ALA A 176 19.42 7.56 4.08
N PHE A 177 18.67 6.58 4.56
CA PHE A 177 18.33 5.35 3.81
C PHE A 177 17.43 5.60 2.59
N ASP A 178 16.71 6.73 2.54
CA ASP A 178 15.82 7.12 1.43
C ASP A 178 16.51 7.96 0.35
N THR A 179 17.86 8.03 0.39
CA THR A 179 18.70 8.54 -0.70
C THR A 179 19.11 7.43 -1.67
N THR A 180 19.58 7.78 -2.86
CA THR A 180 20.15 6.79 -3.81
C THR A 180 21.38 6.10 -3.22
N GLU A 181 22.26 6.89 -2.58
CA GLU A 181 23.46 6.38 -1.89
C GLU A 181 23.06 5.47 -0.72
N GLY A 182 22.13 5.92 0.14
CA GLY A 182 21.66 5.12 1.27
C GLY A 182 21.06 3.79 0.83
N LYS A 183 20.20 3.79 -0.19
CA LYS A 183 19.64 2.54 -0.72
C LYS A 183 20.73 1.56 -1.18
N LYS A 184 21.76 2.05 -1.88
CA LYS A 184 22.89 1.23 -2.32
C LYS A 184 23.69 0.70 -1.13
N HIS A 185 23.98 1.55 -0.15
CA HIS A 185 24.72 1.20 1.05
C HIS A 185 23.99 0.12 1.87
N PHE A 186 22.72 0.37 2.22
CA PHE A 186 21.93 -0.58 3.02
C PHE A 186 21.65 -1.88 2.28
N ARG A 187 21.55 -1.86 0.96
CA ARG A 187 21.46 -3.08 0.17
C ARG A 187 22.71 -3.94 0.35
N LYS A 188 23.90 -3.34 0.28
CA LYS A 188 25.15 -4.05 0.50
C LYS A 188 25.22 -4.66 1.90
N LEU A 189 24.87 -3.88 2.95
CA LEU A 189 24.81 -4.39 4.31
C LEU A 189 23.84 -5.57 4.46
N ALA A 190 22.68 -5.49 3.82
CA ALA A 190 21.68 -6.55 3.86
C ALA A 190 22.14 -7.81 3.10
N GLU A 191 22.86 -7.67 1.98
CA GLU A 191 23.45 -8.78 1.21
C GLU A 191 24.57 -9.48 1.99
N GLU A 192 25.37 -8.72 2.74
CA GLU A 192 26.45 -9.25 3.62
C GLU A 192 25.88 -9.97 4.86
N LEU A 193 24.75 -9.47 5.38
CA LEU A 193 24.12 -10.02 6.59
C LEU A 193 23.20 -11.20 6.29
N LEU A 194 22.72 -11.35 5.04
CA LEU A 194 21.73 -12.35 4.68
C LEU A 194 22.21 -13.77 4.96
N ASP A 195 21.38 -14.56 5.65
CA ASP A 195 21.54 -16.01 5.71
C ASP A 195 21.16 -16.60 4.33
N ARG A 196 22.18 -17.06 3.59
CA ARG A 196 22.00 -17.60 2.24
C ARG A 196 21.48 -19.03 2.22
N GLU A 197 21.55 -19.74 3.33
CA GLU A 197 21.01 -21.10 3.48
C GLU A 197 19.51 -21.06 3.80
N HIS A 198 19.05 -20.02 4.52
CA HIS A 198 17.66 -19.87 4.96
C HIS A 198 17.15 -18.44 4.71
N PRO A 199 17.18 -17.93 3.46
CA PRO A 199 16.91 -16.51 3.17
C PRO A 199 15.47 -16.10 3.50
N ARG A 200 14.46 -16.97 3.26
CA ARG A 200 13.06 -16.75 3.64
C ARG A 200 12.91 -16.53 5.13
N LEU A 201 13.49 -17.41 5.92
CA LEU A 201 13.39 -17.37 7.36
C LEU A 201 14.10 -16.13 7.93
N PHE A 202 15.32 -15.85 7.43
CA PHE A 202 16.09 -14.68 7.83
C PHE A 202 15.39 -13.37 7.52
N ASN A 203 14.90 -13.18 6.28
CA ASN A 203 14.16 -11.97 5.89
C ASN A 203 12.87 -11.81 6.72
N SER A 204 12.17 -12.90 7.00
CA SER A 204 10.99 -12.87 7.88
C SER A 204 11.36 -12.45 9.30
N ALA A 205 12.44 -12.99 9.85
CA ALA A 205 12.89 -12.72 11.21
C ALA A 205 13.35 -11.27 11.42
N ILE A 206 14.16 -10.72 10.50
CA ILE A 206 14.63 -9.34 10.62
C ILE A 206 13.50 -8.31 10.42
N MET A 207 12.54 -8.58 9.54
CA MET A 207 11.37 -7.74 9.37
C MET A 207 10.48 -7.76 10.60
N GLU A 208 10.25 -8.93 11.20
CA GLU A 208 9.42 -9.10 12.39
C GLU A 208 10.10 -8.46 13.62
N LEU A 209 11.43 -8.60 13.77
CA LEU A 209 12.20 -7.91 14.80
C LEU A 209 11.99 -6.38 14.71
N GLY A 210 12.03 -5.83 13.51
CA GLY A 210 11.75 -4.42 13.30
C GLY A 210 10.30 -4.04 13.63
N ALA A 211 9.36 -4.94 13.41
CA ALA A 211 7.94 -4.67 13.66
C ALA A 211 7.57 -4.78 15.15
N LEU A 212 8.21 -5.65 15.93
CA LEU A 212 7.81 -5.99 17.29
C LEU A 212 8.76 -5.45 18.37
N VAL A 213 10.07 -5.42 18.12
CA VAL A 213 11.10 -5.10 19.13
C VAL A 213 11.85 -3.81 18.81
N CYS A 214 12.45 -3.71 17.64
CA CYS A 214 13.21 -2.54 17.21
C CYS A 214 12.26 -1.44 16.70
N LEU A 215 11.38 -0.94 17.57
CA LEU A 215 10.32 0.02 17.24
C LEU A 215 10.89 1.41 16.85
N PRO A 216 10.12 2.24 16.07
CA PRO A 216 10.55 3.59 15.71
C PRO A 216 10.81 4.50 16.92
N THR A 217 9.99 4.36 17.95
CA THR A 217 10.08 5.07 19.23
C THR A 217 10.06 4.07 20.36
N SER A 218 10.87 4.29 21.40
CA SER A 218 10.99 3.42 22.57
C SER A 218 11.17 1.94 22.21
N PRO A 219 12.26 1.57 21.48
CA PRO A 219 12.52 0.17 21.15
C PRO A 219 12.83 -0.65 22.40
N MET A 220 12.46 -1.92 22.40
CA MET A 220 12.69 -2.86 23.53
C MET A 220 14.08 -3.49 23.42
N CYS A 221 15.13 -2.68 23.58
CA CYS A 221 16.52 -3.11 23.38
C CYS A 221 16.97 -4.21 24.33
N SER A 222 16.43 -4.27 25.56
CA SER A 222 16.73 -5.34 26.53
C SER A 222 16.21 -6.71 26.10
N GLU A 223 15.14 -6.76 25.28
CA GLU A 223 14.53 -7.99 24.77
C GLU A 223 15.03 -8.35 23.35
N CYS A 224 15.90 -7.50 22.78
CA CYS A 224 16.36 -7.67 21.40
C CYS A 224 17.40 -8.79 21.31
N PRO A 225 17.19 -9.82 20.47
CA PRO A 225 18.15 -10.91 20.29
C PRO A 225 19.48 -10.44 19.65
N LEU A 226 19.51 -9.20 19.11
CA LEU A 226 20.69 -8.60 18.49
C LEU A 226 21.37 -7.54 19.39
N ASN A 227 20.97 -7.37 20.64
CA ASN A 227 21.43 -6.27 21.48
C ASN A 227 22.96 -6.26 21.69
N THR A 228 23.59 -7.43 21.80
CA THR A 228 25.05 -7.56 21.99
C THR A 228 25.88 -7.21 20.76
N TRP A 229 25.25 -7.15 19.57
CA TRP A 229 25.89 -6.75 18.30
C TRP A 229 25.46 -5.36 17.84
N CYS A 230 24.57 -4.70 18.60
CA CYS A 230 23.97 -3.42 18.16
C CYS A 230 24.89 -2.25 18.50
N GLU A 231 25.56 -1.69 17.49
CA GLU A 231 26.48 -0.57 17.66
C GLU A 231 25.77 0.70 18.13
N ALA A 232 24.57 0.99 17.63
CA ALA A 232 23.78 2.13 18.09
C ALA A 232 23.40 2.01 19.58
N LEU A 233 23.18 0.81 20.10
CA LEU A 233 22.93 0.61 21.53
C LEU A 233 24.20 0.88 22.34
N ALA A 234 25.35 0.39 21.88
CA ALA A 234 26.64 0.61 22.53
C ALA A 234 27.04 2.10 22.56
N HIS A 235 26.70 2.84 21.51
CA HIS A 235 27.02 4.28 21.36
C HIS A 235 25.90 5.22 21.87
N ASN A 236 24.75 4.70 22.32
CA ASN A 236 23.58 5.46 22.76
C ASN A 236 22.96 6.34 21.63
N THR A 237 23.03 5.91 20.37
CA THR A 237 22.51 6.62 19.19
C THR A 237 21.16 6.08 18.69
N VAL A 238 20.58 5.08 19.36
CA VAL A 238 19.37 4.36 18.95
C VAL A 238 18.22 5.29 18.56
N GLU A 239 17.97 6.35 19.32
CA GLU A 239 16.87 7.29 19.07
C GLU A 239 17.14 8.25 17.90
N LEU A 240 18.39 8.39 17.46
CA LEU A 240 18.79 9.21 16.32
C LEU A 240 18.60 8.51 14.98
N LEU A 241 18.47 7.17 15.01
CA LEU A 241 18.43 6.34 13.82
C LEU A 241 17.05 5.70 13.58
N PRO A 242 16.64 5.50 12.33
CA PRO A 242 17.37 5.80 11.08
C PRO A 242 17.25 7.26 10.64
N VAL A 243 18.27 7.78 9.96
CA VAL A 243 18.25 9.10 9.33
C VAL A 243 17.41 9.09 8.06
N ARG A 244 16.66 10.16 7.83
CA ARG A 244 15.81 10.36 6.65
C ARG A 244 16.01 11.74 6.03
N LYS A 245 15.75 11.84 4.72
CA LYS A 245 15.63 13.14 4.07
C LYS A 245 14.50 13.99 4.69
N PRO A 246 14.65 15.31 4.71
CA PRO A 246 13.55 16.21 5.04
C PRO A 246 12.35 15.94 4.13
N ARG A 247 11.16 15.85 4.72
CA ARG A 247 9.92 15.67 3.94
C ARG A 247 9.60 16.95 3.17
N PRO A 248 9.13 16.83 1.91
CA PRO A 248 8.65 17.98 1.16
C PRO A 248 7.44 18.61 1.88
N LYS A 249 7.28 19.92 1.72
CA LYS A 249 6.12 20.63 2.26
C LYS A 249 4.84 20.10 1.62
N VAL A 250 3.83 19.84 2.44
CA VAL A 250 2.49 19.46 1.99
C VAL A 250 1.86 20.66 1.29
N ARG A 251 1.24 20.47 0.12
CA ARG A 251 0.56 21.50 -0.66
C ARG A 251 -0.94 21.40 -0.45
N ASP A 252 -1.61 22.52 -0.23
CA ASP A 252 -3.06 22.58 -0.22
C ASP A 252 -3.59 22.52 -1.65
N ARG A 253 -4.68 21.76 -1.84
CA ARG A 253 -5.41 21.65 -3.09
C ARG A 253 -6.91 21.70 -2.82
N TYR A 254 -7.62 22.45 -3.64
CA TYR A 254 -9.05 22.68 -3.52
C TYR A 254 -9.79 21.99 -4.66
N LEU A 255 -10.88 21.31 -4.33
CA LEU A 255 -11.73 20.55 -5.24
C LEU A 255 -13.17 20.93 -4.96
N GLU A 256 -13.96 21.17 -6.00
CA GLU A 256 -15.40 21.37 -5.88
C GLU A 256 -16.13 20.37 -6.76
N TYR A 257 -17.17 19.76 -6.19
CA TYR A 257 -18.00 18.79 -6.86
C TYR A 257 -19.46 19.20 -6.76
N THR A 258 -20.23 19.01 -7.84
CA THR A 258 -21.69 19.12 -7.81
C THR A 258 -22.30 17.72 -7.83
N ILE A 259 -23.20 17.46 -6.87
CA ILE A 259 -24.00 16.25 -6.78
C ILE A 259 -25.42 16.62 -7.23
N TYR A 260 -25.79 16.24 -8.42
CA TYR A 260 -27.14 16.40 -8.93
C TYR A 260 -28.02 15.26 -8.43
N ILE A 261 -29.21 15.53 -7.91
CA ILE A 261 -30.13 14.50 -7.42
C ILE A 261 -31.52 14.78 -8.01
N THR A 262 -32.06 13.77 -8.73
CA THR A 262 -33.44 13.81 -9.22
C THR A 262 -34.44 13.23 -8.20
N PRO A 263 -35.75 13.44 -8.40
CA PRO A 263 -36.78 12.78 -7.58
C PRO A 263 -36.68 11.24 -7.59
N GLU A 264 -36.20 10.65 -8.68
CA GLU A 264 -36.00 9.20 -8.85
C GLU A 264 -34.71 8.72 -8.18
N ARG A 265 -34.01 9.59 -7.42
CA ARG A 265 -32.75 9.30 -6.75
C ARG A 265 -31.63 8.88 -7.71
N THR A 266 -31.57 9.52 -8.89
CA THR A 266 -30.45 9.37 -9.84
C THR A 266 -29.48 10.53 -9.73
N THR A 267 -28.22 10.28 -10.11
CA THR A 267 -27.15 11.27 -10.11
C THR A 267 -26.20 11.07 -11.29
N LEU A 268 -25.28 12.01 -11.49
CA LEU A 268 -24.22 11.94 -12.48
C LEU A 268 -22.90 11.63 -11.81
N ILE A 269 -22.18 10.66 -12.36
CA ILE A 269 -20.79 10.38 -12.03
C ILE A 269 -19.95 10.37 -13.30
N HIS A 270 -18.65 10.63 -13.17
CA HIS A 270 -17.70 10.49 -14.27
C HIS A 270 -16.40 9.82 -13.79
N GLN A 271 -15.66 9.21 -14.72
CA GLN A 271 -14.40 8.57 -14.41
C GLN A 271 -13.24 9.54 -14.65
N ARG A 272 -12.34 9.70 -13.68
CA ARG A 272 -11.14 10.54 -13.81
C ARG A 272 -10.18 9.99 -14.85
N LYS A 273 -10.02 10.68 -15.97
CA LYS A 273 -9.13 10.29 -17.08
C LYS A 273 -7.72 10.89 -16.96
N GLY A 274 -7.56 11.97 -16.20
CA GLY A 274 -6.30 12.69 -16.04
C GLY A 274 -5.18 11.88 -15.38
N ASN A 275 -3.92 12.22 -15.70
CA ASN A 275 -2.76 11.60 -15.06
C ASN A 275 -2.45 12.25 -13.69
N ASP A 276 -3.36 12.12 -12.76
CA ASP A 276 -3.37 12.74 -11.44
C ASP A 276 -3.71 11.68 -10.36
N ILE A 277 -3.84 12.12 -9.09
CA ILE A 277 -4.36 11.28 -8.02
C ILE A 277 -5.73 10.71 -8.44
N TRP A 278 -6.01 9.47 -7.98
CA TRP A 278 -7.29 8.82 -8.19
C TRP A 278 -7.67 8.56 -9.66
N LYS A 279 -6.68 8.52 -10.56
CA LYS A 279 -6.89 8.17 -11.97
C LYS A 279 -7.73 6.89 -12.07
N HIS A 280 -8.72 6.91 -12.96
CA HIS A 280 -9.70 5.85 -13.24
C HIS A 280 -10.66 5.55 -12.06
N LEU A 281 -10.65 6.31 -10.96
CA LEU A 281 -11.74 6.27 -10.00
C LEU A 281 -12.91 7.11 -10.49
N TRP A 282 -14.09 6.75 -10.00
CA TRP A 282 -15.31 7.51 -10.23
C TRP A 282 -15.44 8.66 -9.24
N GLU A 283 -16.08 9.74 -9.64
CA GLU A 283 -16.37 10.88 -8.81
C GLU A 283 -17.63 11.60 -9.30
N PHE A 284 -18.19 12.48 -8.46
CA PHE A 284 -19.24 13.39 -8.88
C PHE A 284 -18.69 14.45 -9.86
N VAL A 285 -19.55 15.22 -10.47
CA VAL A 285 -19.15 16.23 -11.46
C VAL A 285 -18.22 17.27 -10.83
N GLU A 286 -16.94 17.29 -11.22
CA GLU A 286 -15.97 18.30 -10.78
C GLU A 286 -16.33 19.64 -11.43
N THR A 287 -16.56 20.66 -10.60
CA THR A 287 -16.82 22.02 -11.06
C THR A 287 -15.51 22.80 -11.04
N THR A 288 -15.11 23.36 -12.17
CA THR A 288 -13.93 24.23 -12.22
C THR A 288 -14.24 25.50 -11.45
N SER A 289 -13.77 25.61 -10.21
CA SER A 289 -13.96 26.82 -9.41
C SER A 289 -12.96 27.88 -9.79
N VAL A 290 -13.41 28.87 -10.53
CA VAL A 290 -12.70 30.17 -10.65
C VAL A 290 -12.81 30.97 -9.35
N ASP A 291 -13.76 30.65 -8.47
CA ASP A 291 -14.19 31.50 -7.35
C ASP A 291 -13.75 31.06 -5.93
N PHE A 292 -13.09 29.91 -5.79
CA PHE A 292 -12.67 29.41 -4.46
C PHE A 292 -11.64 30.32 -3.73
N LYS A 293 -10.97 31.19 -4.46
CA LYS A 293 -9.99 32.11 -3.85
C LYS A 293 -10.61 33.36 -3.22
N ASN A 294 -11.87 33.67 -3.57
CA ASN A 294 -12.54 34.89 -3.15
C ASN A 294 -13.58 34.72 -2.03
N ASP A 295 -14.08 33.51 -1.81
CA ASP A 295 -14.94 33.25 -0.65
C ASP A 295 -14.07 33.13 0.60
N ASN A 296 -14.25 34.06 1.53
CA ASN A 296 -13.56 34.17 2.82
C ASN A 296 -13.42 32.80 3.50
N ILE A 297 -12.24 32.17 3.37
CA ILE A 297 -11.85 30.93 4.05
C ILE A 297 -11.95 31.07 5.59
N ASP A 298 -11.94 32.31 6.10
CA ASP A 298 -12.06 32.62 7.53
C ASP A 298 -13.43 32.22 8.13
N ASN A 299 -14.50 32.09 7.34
CA ASN A 299 -15.79 31.57 7.80
C ASN A 299 -15.84 30.05 7.94
N LEU A 300 -14.81 29.32 7.54
CA LEU A 300 -14.68 27.85 7.67
C LEU A 300 -13.82 27.44 8.88
N ARG A 301 -13.33 28.39 9.69
CA ARG A 301 -12.61 28.05 10.93
C ARG A 301 -13.62 27.55 11.96
N PRO A 302 -13.52 26.31 12.45
CA PRO A 302 -14.36 25.86 13.58
C PRO A 302 -13.97 26.66 14.81
N ASN A 303 -14.97 27.09 15.59
CA ASN A 303 -14.80 27.65 16.91
C ASN A 303 -13.84 26.78 17.72
N GLN A 304 -12.90 27.42 18.40
CA GLN A 304 -11.89 26.77 19.24
C GLN A 304 -12.58 25.97 20.36
N HIS A 305 -12.49 24.65 20.27
CA HIS A 305 -12.73 23.74 21.38
C HIS A 305 -11.45 23.01 21.77
N PRO A 306 -11.27 22.61 23.04
CA PRO A 306 -9.99 22.23 23.59
C PRO A 306 -9.40 20.97 22.96
N ARG A 307 -8.06 20.92 22.90
CA ARG A 307 -7.24 19.87 22.31
C ARG A 307 -7.62 18.48 22.81
N ALA A 308 -8.02 17.60 21.87
CA ALA A 308 -8.12 16.17 22.10
C ALA A 308 -6.71 15.52 22.04
N PRO A 309 -6.51 14.37 22.73
CA PRO A 309 -5.19 13.75 22.85
C PRO A 309 -4.66 13.21 21.51
N LYS A 310 -3.34 13.34 21.34
CA LYS A 310 -2.60 12.83 20.17
C LYS A 310 -2.74 11.33 20.07
N GLY A 311 -3.39 10.83 19.01
CA GLY A 311 -3.47 9.38 18.78
C GLY A 311 -4.37 8.86 17.68
N SER A 312 -5.12 9.69 16.93
CA SER A 312 -5.95 9.20 15.83
C SER A 312 -5.81 10.07 14.58
N ASN A 313 -5.30 9.49 13.49
CA ASN A 313 -5.16 10.14 12.19
C ASN A 313 -6.47 10.18 11.39
N SER A 314 -7.54 10.70 11.97
CA SER A 314 -8.75 11.07 11.22
C SER A 314 -9.55 12.09 12.01
N THR A 315 -9.22 13.37 11.85
CA THR A 315 -10.02 14.44 12.42
C THR A 315 -11.22 14.66 11.50
N GLN A 316 -12.37 14.16 11.92
CA GLN A 316 -13.66 14.49 11.33
C GLN A 316 -14.10 15.85 11.86
N HIS A 317 -14.25 16.84 10.99
CA HIS A 317 -14.99 18.04 11.30
C HIS A 317 -16.22 18.09 10.39
N TYR A 318 -17.39 17.83 10.97
CA TYR A 318 -18.70 18.11 10.37
C TYR A 318 -19.09 19.51 10.76
N THR A 319 -19.41 20.36 9.80
CA THR A 319 -19.97 21.69 10.07
C THR A 319 -21.50 21.63 9.91
N THR A 320 -22.17 22.14 10.91
CA THR A 320 -23.62 22.12 11.15
C THR A 320 -24.42 22.84 10.05
N LEU A 321 -25.57 22.30 9.73
CA LEU A 321 -26.59 22.80 8.82
C LEU A 321 -27.26 24.07 9.36
N HIS A 322 -27.30 25.10 8.54
CA HIS A 322 -28.31 26.16 8.67
C HIS A 322 -29.42 25.93 7.65
N HIS A 323 -30.65 25.88 8.13
CA HIS A 323 -31.85 25.94 7.29
C HIS A 323 -31.91 27.30 6.58
N SER A 324 -31.43 27.32 5.34
CA SER A 324 -31.58 28.48 4.44
C SER A 324 -31.74 27.96 3.01
N THR A 325 -32.32 28.78 2.17
CA THR A 325 -32.53 28.57 0.71
C THR A 325 -31.23 28.45 -0.11
N GLN A 326 -30.07 28.35 0.55
CA GLN A 326 -28.77 28.13 -0.10
C GLN A 326 -28.55 26.65 -0.42
N PRO A 327 -27.84 26.31 -1.51
CA PRO A 327 -27.54 24.93 -1.85
C PRO A 327 -26.80 24.25 -0.68
N GLN A 328 -27.27 23.07 -0.32
CA GLN A 328 -26.62 22.28 0.73
C GLN A 328 -25.22 21.87 0.26
N ALA A 329 -24.21 22.09 1.09
CA ALA A 329 -22.84 21.74 0.77
C ALA A 329 -22.17 20.99 1.91
N ILE A 330 -21.32 20.01 1.55
CA ILE A 330 -20.49 19.24 2.47
C ILE A 330 -19.04 19.66 2.23
N SER A 331 -18.35 20.12 3.26
CA SER A 331 -16.93 20.43 3.17
C SER A 331 -16.12 19.36 3.91
N LEU A 332 -15.16 18.75 3.21
CA LEU A 332 -14.33 17.67 3.70
C LEU A 332 -12.85 17.99 3.49
N THR A 333 -12.03 17.59 4.45
CA THR A 333 -10.57 17.65 4.31
C THR A 333 -9.98 16.25 4.30
N HIS A 334 -9.04 16.00 3.39
CA HIS A 334 -8.32 14.74 3.29
C HIS A 334 -6.83 14.98 3.12
N VAL A 335 -6.01 14.35 3.97
CA VAL A 335 -4.56 14.54 3.97
C VAL A 335 -3.90 13.36 3.26
N LEU A 336 -3.15 13.66 2.22
CA LEU A 336 -2.25 12.74 1.53
C LEU A 336 -0.80 13.01 1.95
N SER A 337 0.13 12.15 1.56
CA SER A 337 1.56 12.29 1.90
C SER A 337 2.19 13.60 1.41
N HIS A 338 1.68 14.18 0.33
CA HIS A 338 2.23 15.37 -0.35
C HIS A 338 1.21 16.47 -0.63
N GLN A 339 -0.07 16.23 -0.35
CA GLN A 339 -1.17 17.18 -0.55
C GLN A 339 -2.16 17.13 0.61
N LYS A 340 -2.75 18.27 0.92
CA LYS A 340 -3.92 18.40 1.77
C LYS A 340 -5.08 18.86 0.88
N LEU A 341 -6.09 18.00 0.73
CA LEU A 341 -7.23 18.24 -0.14
C LEU A 341 -8.33 18.88 0.68
N HIS A 342 -8.86 19.98 0.18
CA HIS A 342 -10.05 20.64 0.69
C HIS A 342 -11.12 20.47 -0.37
N ALA A 343 -12.13 19.68 -0.09
CA ALA A 343 -13.19 19.39 -1.05
C ALA A 343 -14.53 19.92 -0.56
N ARG A 344 -15.29 20.51 -1.48
CA ARG A 344 -16.66 20.96 -1.29
C ARG A 344 -17.56 20.19 -2.23
N PHE A 345 -18.61 19.56 -1.70
CA PHE A 345 -19.65 18.86 -2.44
C PHE A 345 -20.92 19.65 -2.33
N VAL A 346 -21.37 20.24 -3.43
CA VAL A 346 -22.61 21.03 -3.51
C VAL A 346 -23.74 20.14 -3.99
N ILE A 347 -24.78 19.96 -3.20
CA ILE A 347 -25.95 19.15 -3.55
C ILE A 347 -26.96 20.03 -4.25
N LYS A 348 -27.38 19.64 -5.46
CA LYS A 348 -28.42 20.30 -6.26
C LYS A 348 -29.55 19.32 -6.56
N ASN A 349 -30.71 19.56 -5.97
CA ASN A 349 -31.92 18.87 -6.37
C ASN A 349 -32.43 19.46 -7.68
N VAL A 350 -32.62 18.62 -8.68
CA VAL A 350 -33.02 19.00 -10.04
C VAL A 350 -34.20 18.15 -10.51
N SER A 351 -35.08 18.68 -11.35
CA SER A 351 -36.15 17.90 -11.96
C SER A 351 -35.63 16.91 -13.00
N GLU A 352 -34.57 17.30 -13.71
CA GLU A 352 -33.88 16.49 -14.73
C GLU A 352 -32.39 16.70 -14.62
N LEU A 353 -31.61 15.63 -14.91
CA LEU A 353 -30.15 15.72 -14.91
C LEU A 353 -29.66 16.57 -16.08
N PRO A 354 -28.68 17.47 -15.89
CA PRO A 354 -28.10 18.20 -16.98
C PRO A 354 -27.33 17.27 -17.92
N ASP A 355 -27.32 17.58 -19.21
CA ASP A 355 -26.50 16.89 -20.21
C ASP A 355 -25.04 17.34 -20.06
N ILE A 356 -24.22 16.53 -19.42
CA ILE A 356 -22.79 16.79 -19.19
C ILE A 356 -21.99 15.69 -19.89
N PRO A 357 -21.10 16.06 -20.83
CA PRO A 357 -20.28 15.10 -21.56
C PRO A 357 -19.46 14.19 -20.62
N ASP A 358 -19.24 12.96 -21.05
CA ASP A 358 -18.43 11.97 -20.31
C ASP A 358 -18.98 11.57 -18.93
N THR A 359 -20.26 11.82 -18.64
CA THR A 359 -20.92 11.39 -17.40
C THR A 359 -21.78 10.15 -17.61
N LEU A 360 -21.99 9.41 -16.53
CA LEU A 360 -22.88 8.27 -16.44
C LEU A 360 -24.02 8.59 -15.46
N VAL A 361 -25.27 8.34 -15.89
CA VAL A 361 -26.44 8.41 -15.00
C VAL A 361 -26.50 7.12 -14.17
N VAL A 362 -26.52 7.25 -12.85
CA VAL A 362 -26.57 6.11 -11.93
C VAL A 362 -27.60 6.36 -10.83
N SER A 363 -28.20 5.30 -10.32
CA SER A 363 -29.00 5.37 -9.09
C SER A 363 -28.07 5.59 -7.88
N LEU A 364 -28.49 6.39 -6.92
CA LEU A 364 -27.75 6.53 -5.65
C LEU A 364 -27.59 5.20 -4.91
N ASN A 365 -28.50 4.24 -5.14
CA ASN A 365 -28.41 2.90 -4.54
C ASN A 365 -27.37 2.00 -5.23
N ASP A 366 -26.93 2.37 -6.45
CA ASP A 366 -25.97 1.58 -7.23
C ASP A 366 -24.53 2.13 -7.15
N LEU A 367 -24.31 3.19 -6.37
CA LEU A 367 -22.99 3.81 -6.22
C LEU A 367 -21.92 2.82 -5.68
N ASP A 368 -22.33 1.82 -4.91
CA ASP A 368 -21.41 0.79 -4.39
C ASP A 368 -20.81 -0.10 -5.48
N ASN A 369 -21.34 -0.06 -6.70
CA ASN A 369 -20.78 -0.78 -7.85
C ASN A 369 -19.58 -0.06 -8.50
N TYR A 370 -19.25 1.14 -8.03
CA TYR A 370 -18.22 1.99 -8.62
C TYR A 370 -17.12 2.31 -7.61
N ALA A 371 -15.87 2.29 -8.07
CA ALA A 371 -14.71 2.59 -7.22
C ALA A 371 -14.54 4.11 -7.03
N PHE A 372 -14.77 4.60 -5.83
CA PHE A 372 -14.61 6.01 -5.45
C PHE A 372 -13.36 6.24 -4.59
N SER A 373 -12.89 7.49 -4.57
CA SER A 373 -11.90 7.90 -3.59
C SER A 373 -12.48 7.89 -2.17
N ARG A 374 -11.62 7.71 -1.14
CA ARG A 374 -12.09 7.80 0.25
C ARG A 374 -12.73 9.15 0.59
N LEU A 375 -12.34 10.21 -0.11
CA LEU A 375 -12.95 11.53 0.04
C LEU A 375 -14.38 11.54 -0.48
N THR A 376 -14.61 10.99 -1.67
CA THR A 376 -15.93 10.87 -2.31
C THR A 376 -16.84 9.90 -1.53
N LEU A 377 -16.30 8.78 -1.04
CA LEU A 377 -17.06 7.84 -0.18
C LEU A 377 -17.66 8.52 1.05
N LYS A 378 -16.93 9.42 1.71
CA LYS A 378 -17.47 10.18 2.85
C LYS A 378 -18.65 11.09 2.44
N ALA A 379 -18.63 11.63 1.24
CA ALA A 379 -19.78 12.39 0.73
C ALA A 379 -20.97 11.47 0.44
N ILE A 380 -20.73 10.26 -0.09
CA ILE A 380 -21.77 9.24 -0.33
C ILE A 380 -22.37 8.76 1.01
N GLU A 381 -21.55 8.47 2.02
CA GLU A 381 -22.00 8.11 3.37
C GLU A 381 -22.94 9.18 3.96
N PHE A 382 -22.62 10.45 3.74
CA PHE A 382 -23.48 11.55 4.18
C PHE A 382 -24.82 11.59 3.44
N LEU A 383 -24.85 11.28 2.14
CA LEU A 383 -26.08 11.20 1.35
C LEU A 383 -26.98 10.03 1.79
N ALA A 384 -26.40 8.91 2.19
CA ALA A 384 -27.12 7.72 2.62
C ALA A 384 -27.81 7.87 3.99
N GLN A 385 -27.39 8.83 4.82
CA GLN A 385 -27.98 9.13 6.12
C GLN A 385 -29.22 10.03 6.03
N ARG A 386 -29.65 10.40 4.82
CA ARG A 386 -30.79 11.26 4.51
C ARG A 386 -31.86 10.53 3.71
#